data_09e77526926e9524c88bdbb26cf7df9b
#
_entry.id   09e77526926e9524c88bdbb26cf7df9b
#
_cell.length_a   1.000
_cell.length_b   1.000
_cell.length_c   1.000
_cell.angle_alpha   90.00
_cell.angle_beta   90.00
_cell.angle_gamma   90.00
#
_symmetry.space_group_name_H-M   'P 1'
#
loop_
_entity.id
_entity.type
_entity.pdbx_description
1 polymer ?
#
loop_
_entity_poly.entity_id
_entity_poly.type
_entity_poly.pdbx_seq_one_letter_code
_entity_poly.pdbx_strand_id
1 'polypeptide(L)'
;MNQTLDIQRLGWLIKRIWVENRKLFGMTYVIVVLLCIAAYYLWRDADGAVVDRDIRFGSLVVGMFGLGVLFANYIFRDFSHTPSTMSYLLLPASHLEKFLSGLFYVLIVYPIVIISTHSLIDYAAFEIIKSSYPDTPMERTIISYSELFETYFSVQDTMFFNGVTFLMNFWTFTIMGTLFFQRLSLIKTAFLGFSSIAIIALLEYLMIHYILGDLSTIAFNPEKGSLLTAYITVGIVMLRFVLPLFWLLIAYLKLKEKEV
;
A
#
# COMPACT_ATOMS: atom_id res chain seq x y z
N MET A 1 23.12 -6.94 -25.30
CA MET A 1 23.34 -6.93 -23.83
C MET A 1 22.71 -8.18 -23.25
N ASN A 2 23.42 -8.92 -22.38
CA ASN A 2 22.83 -10.06 -21.69
C ASN A 2 21.68 -9.60 -20.81
N GLN A 3 20.46 -10.04 -21.14
CA GLN A 3 19.23 -9.71 -20.41
C GLN A 3 19.01 -10.61 -19.18
N THR A 4 20.04 -11.36 -18.76
CA THR A 4 19.97 -12.23 -17.58
C THR A 4 20.07 -11.42 -16.31
N LEU A 5 19.23 -11.75 -15.33
CA LEU A 5 19.24 -11.15 -13.99
C LEU A 5 20.56 -11.45 -13.29
N ASP A 6 21.25 -10.40 -12.83
CA ASP A 6 22.47 -10.50 -12.04
C ASP A 6 22.23 -9.84 -10.67
N ILE A 7 22.39 -10.62 -9.61
CA ILE A 7 22.12 -10.18 -8.23
C ILE A 7 23.12 -9.09 -7.81
N GLN A 8 24.36 -9.13 -8.27
CA GLN A 8 25.34 -8.11 -7.93
C GLN A 8 24.95 -6.75 -8.54
N ARG A 9 24.55 -6.75 -9.82
CA ARG A 9 24.09 -5.54 -10.51
C ARG A 9 22.81 -4.98 -9.86
N LEU A 10 21.88 -5.86 -9.48
CA LEU A 10 20.68 -5.46 -8.73
C LEU A 10 21.05 -4.78 -7.39
N GLY A 11 22.01 -5.36 -6.64
CA GLY A 11 22.50 -4.75 -5.39
C GLY A 11 23.12 -3.36 -5.61
N TRP A 12 23.88 -3.17 -6.69
CA TRP A 12 24.43 -1.85 -7.04
C TRP A 12 23.34 -0.83 -7.39
N LEU A 13 22.29 -1.24 -8.10
CA LEU A 13 21.14 -0.38 -8.41
C LEU A 13 20.38 0.04 -7.15
N ILE A 14 20.13 -0.89 -6.23
CA ILE A 14 19.50 -0.60 -4.94
C ILE A 14 20.36 0.43 -4.17
N LYS A 15 21.68 0.19 -4.06
CA LYS A 15 22.58 1.13 -3.39
C LYS A 15 22.59 2.49 -4.05
N ARG A 16 22.54 2.55 -5.38
CA ARG A 16 22.48 3.81 -6.13
C ARG A 16 21.21 4.61 -5.80
N ILE A 17 20.03 3.98 -5.84
CA ILE A 17 18.76 4.64 -5.49
C ILE A 17 18.86 5.23 -4.08
N TRP A 18 19.45 4.49 -3.12
CA TRP A 18 19.67 5.00 -1.77
C TRP A 18 20.55 6.25 -1.74
N VAL A 19 21.69 6.21 -2.38
CA VAL A 19 22.67 7.32 -2.35
C VAL A 19 22.11 8.56 -3.02
N GLU A 20 21.45 8.40 -4.18
CA GLU A 20 20.84 9.51 -4.93
C GLU A 20 19.68 10.17 -4.16
N ASN A 21 18.88 9.38 -3.44
CA ASN A 21 17.65 9.85 -2.77
C ASN A 21 17.76 9.98 -1.25
N ARG A 22 18.94 9.77 -0.63
CA ARG A 22 19.12 9.75 0.83
C ARG A 22 18.58 10.97 1.56
N LYS A 23 18.75 12.16 0.99
CA LYS A 23 18.23 13.41 1.59
C LYS A 23 16.71 13.43 1.59
N LEU A 24 16.12 13.02 0.49
CA LEU A 24 14.66 12.98 0.35
C LEU A 24 14.07 11.88 1.24
N PHE A 25 14.67 10.71 1.30
CA PHE A 25 14.24 9.65 2.23
C PHE A 25 14.30 10.12 3.68
N GLY A 26 15.37 10.85 4.06
CA GLY A 26 15.47 11.44 5.39
C GLY A 26 14.38 12.48 5.66
N MET A 27 14.09 13.38 4.72
CA MET A 27 13.00 14.35 4.84
C MET A 27 11.63 13.67 4.93
N THR A 28 11.37 12.67 4.07
CA THR A 28 10.12 11.90 4.10
C THR A 28 9.96 11.18 5.44
N TYR A 29 11.02 10.60 5.97
CA TYR A 29 11.01 9.96 7.28
C TYR A 29 10.63 10.95 8.39
N VAL A 30 11.24 12.13 8.42
CA VAL A 30 10.90 13.19 9.38
C VAL A 30 9.43 13.61 9.27
N ILE A 31 8.91 13.76 8.04
CA ILE A 31 7.49 14.09 7.82
C ILE A 31 6.59 12.97 8.36
N VAL A 32 6.93 11.71 8.11
CA VAL A 32 6.17 10.55 8.65
C VAL A 32 6.13 10.59 10.17
N VAL A 33 7.29 10.78 10.81
CA VAL A 33 7.39 10.89 12.28
C VAL A 33 6.52 12.02 12.81
N LEU A 34 6.59 13.21 12.20
CA LEU A 34 5.79 14.37 12.63
C LEU A 34 4.29 14.12 12.43
N LEU A 35 3.87 13.50 11.33
CA LEU A 35 2.48 13.15 11.08
C LEU A 35 1.96 12.11 12.08
N CYS A 36 2.75 11.10 12.41
CA CYS A 36 2.38 10.13 13.45
C CYS A 36 2.23 10.81 14.81
N ILE A 37 3.20 11.64 15.22
CA ILE A 37 3.12 12.38 16.49
C ILE A 37 1.90 13.31 16.51
N ALA A 38 1.65 14.03 15.42
CA ALA A 38 0.48 14.89 15.29
C ALA A 38 -0.83 14.12 15.39
N ALA A 39 -0.92 12.94 14.76
CA ALA A 39 -2.08 12.07 14.87
C ALA A 39 -2.35 11.65 16.31
N TYR A 40 -1.32 11.22 17.04
CA TYR A 40 -1.45 10.86 18.46
C TYR A 40 -1.86 12.04 19.33
N TYR A 41 -1.33 13.23 19.07
CA TYR A 41 -1.66 14.42 19.84
C TYR A 41 -3.06 14.96 19.58
N LEU A 42 -3.51 14.93 18.33
CA LEU A 42 -4.80 15.49 17.93
C LEU A 42 -5.99 14.59 18.29
N TRP A 43 -5.77 13.27 18.34
CA TRP A 43 -6.83 12.28 18.56
C TRP A 43 -6.76 11.59 19.93
N ARG A 44 -6.07 12.20 20.89
CA ARG A 44 -6.19 11.76 22.28
C ARG A 44 -7.53 12.23 22.86
N ASP A 45 -8.08 11.47 23.81
CA ASP A 45 -9.29 11.86 24.52
C ASP A 45 -9.13 13.21 25.23
N ALA A 46 -10.30 13.86 25.52
CA ALA A 46 -10.35 15.15 26.19
C ALA A 46 -9.60 15.16 27.54
N ASP A 47 -9.61 14.02 28.23
CA ASP A 47 -8.87 13.81 29.48
C ASP A 47 -7.36 13.51 29.26
N GLY A 48 -6.94 13.35 28.01
CA GLY A 48 -5.53 13.12 27.62
C GLY A 48 -4.98 11.75 27.96
N ALA A 49 -5.77 10.87 28.58
CA ALA A 49 -5.30 9.62 29.17
C ALA A 49 -5.27 8.44 28.18
N VAL A 50 -5.97 8.54 27.05
CA VAL A 50 -6.17 7.40 26.17
C VAL A 50 -6.16 7.80 24.70
N VAL A 51 -5.49 7.00 23.87
CA VAL A 51 -5.64 7.03 22.41
C VAL A 51 -6.38 5.77 21.99
N ASP A 52 -7.56 5.95 21.40
CA ASP A 52 -8.41 4.86 20.97
C ASP A 52 -7.66 3.91 20.03
N ARG A 53 -7.96 2.62 20.16
CA ARG A 53 -7.40 1.54 19.36
C ARG A 53 -7.58 1.77 17.86
N ASP A 54 -8.79 2.19 17.46
CA ASP A 54 -9.13 2.39 16.05
C ASP A 54 -8.36 3.56 15.44
N ILE A 55 -8.04 4.58 16.25
CA ILE A 55 -7.22 5.73 15.85
C ILE A 55 -5.77 5.30 15.63
N ARG A 56 -5.22 4.48 16.52
CA ARG A 56 -3.86 3.93 16.40
C ARG A 56 -3.72 3.11 15.12
N PHE A 57 -4.66 2.23 14.87
CA PHE A 57 -4.69 1.44 13.64
C PHE A 57 -4.95 2.31 12.41
N GLY A 58 -5.89 3.23 12.48
CA GLY A 58 -6.20 4.17 11.41
C GLY A 58 -4.98 5.00 10.98
N SER A 59 -4.16 5.48 11.94
CA SER A 59 -2.94 6.23 11.65
C SER A 59 -1.90 5.39 10.89
N LEU A 60 -1.75 4.11 11.26
CA LEU A 60 -0.90 3.16 10.53
C LEU A 60 -1.40 2.94 9.09
N VAL A 61 -2.70 2.72 8.93
CA VAL A 61 -3.31 2.50 7.61
C VAL A 61 -3.18 3.73 6.73
N VAL A 62 -3.42 4.94 7.25
CA VAL A 62 -3.25 6.20 6.51
C VAL A 62 -1.78 6.40 6.11
N GLY A 63 -0.83 6.10 7.01
CA GLY A 63 0.59 6.12 6.69
C GLY A 63 0.93 5.16 5.56
N MET A 64 0.53 3.90 5.70
CA MET A 64 0.79 2.86 4.69
C MET A 64 0.14 3.19 3.35
N PHE A 65 -1.12 3.61 3.36
CA PHE A 65 -1.89 3.89 2.15
C PHE A 65 -1.50 5.22 1.50
N GLY A 66 -1.66 6.33 2.19
CA GLY A 66 -1.50 7.67 1.61
C GLY A 66 -0.05 7.97 1.23
N LEU A 67 0.86 7.82 2.19
CA LEU A 67 2.29 8.07 1.95
C LEU A 67 2.92 7.01 1.07
N GLY A 68 2.43 5.75 1.10
CA GLY A 68 2.90 4.67 0.25
C GLY A 68 2.63 4.91 -1.24
N VAL A 69 1.46 5.46 -1.56
CA VAL A 69 1.12 5.89 -2.92
C VAL A 69 2.05 7.01 -3.39
N LEU A 70 2.30 8.00 -2.54
CA LEU A 70 3.24 9.09 -2.85
C LEU A 70 4.67 8.57 -3.04
N PHE A 71 5.11 7.67 -2.18
CA PHE A 71 6.42 7.05 -2.26
C PHE A 71 6.60 6.18 -3.51
N ALA A 72 5.60 5.35 -3.83
CA ALA A 72 5.60 4.56 -5.06
C ALA A 72 5.67 5.44 -6.32
N ASN A 73 4.87 6.51 -6.37
CA ASN A 73 4.93 7.48 -7.45
C ASN A 73 6.31 8.15 -7.54
N TYR A 74 6.90 8.52 -6.41
CA TYR A 74 8.20 9.17 -6.38
C TYR A 74 9.30 8.25 -6.93
N ILE A 75 9.41 7.00 -6.43
CA ILE A 75 10.44 6.05 -6.87
C ILE A 75 10.35 5.76 -8.37
N PHE A 76 9.13 5.63 -8.91
CA PHE A 76 8.93 5.32 -10.32
C PHE A 76 8.85 6.55 -11.24
N ARG A 77 8.86 7.76 -10.68
CA ARG A 77 8.86 9.01 -11.45
C ARG A 77 10.09 9.16 -12.33
N ASP A 78 11.24 8.71 -11.87
CA ASP A 78 12.50 8.80 -12.62
C ASP A 78 12.46 7.97 -13.91
N PHE A 79 11.59 6.97 -13.98
CA PHE A 79 11.35 6.20 -15.21
C PHE A 79 10.34 6.87 -16.16
N SER A 80 9.65 7.93 -15.73
CA SER A 80 8.62 8.59 -16.53
C SER A 80 9.02 9.95 -17.08
N HIS A 81 10.00 10.64 -16.46
CA HIS A 81 10.48 11.95 -16.90
C HIS A 81 11.68 11.83 -17.84
N THR A 82 11.55 12.35 -19.07
CA THR A 82 12.49 12.18 -20.17
C THR A 82 13.97 12.44 -19.83
N PRO A 83 14.38 13.51 -19.10
CA PRO A 83 15.80 13.73 -18.81
C PRO A 83 16.41 12.73 -17.83
N SER A 84 15.69 12.38 -16.73
CA SER A 84 16.15 11.42 -15.74
C SER A 84 16.04 9.98 -16.28
N THR A 85 15.00 9.71 -17.08
CA THR A 85 14.82 8.42 -17.74
C THR A 85 16.00 8.09 -18.65
N MET A 86 16.47 9.03 -19.47
CA MET A 86 17.62 8.78 -20.34
C MET A 86 18.87 8.38 -19.55
N SER A 87 19.21 9.09 -18.48
CA SER A 87 20.37 8.75 -17.65
C SER A 87 20.23 7.39 -16.95
N TYR A 88 19.01 7.02 -16.57
CA TYR A 88 18.72 5.73 -15.92
C TYR A 88 18.70 4.57 -16.94
N LEU A 89 18.18 4.83 -18.15
CA LEU A 89 18.12 3.82 -19.22
C LEU A 89 19.51 3.48 -19.78
N LEU A 90 20.44 4.46 -19.79
CA LEU A 90 21.84 4.24 -20.21
C LEU A 90 22.66 3.36 -19.26
N LEU A 91 22.13 3.02 -18.08
CA LEU A 91 22.81 2.11 -17.16
C LEU A 91 22.94 0.70 -17.77
N PRO A 92 24.10 0.06 -17.63
CA PRO A 92 24.33 -1.29 -18.14
C PRO A 92 23.67 -2.36 -17.25
N ALA A 93 22.36 -2.29 -17.11
CA ALA A 93 21.53 -3.19 -16.33
C ALA A 93 20.30 -3.60 -17.12
N SER A 94 19.76 -4.79 -16.87
CA SER A 94 18.55 -5.27 -17.53
C SER A 94 17.31 -4.48 -17.10
N HIS A 95 16.28 -4.42 -17.96
CA HIS A 95 15.00 -3.79 -17.63
C HIS A 95 14.39 -4.37 -16.34
N LEU A 96 14.53 -5.67 -16.17
CA LEU A 96 14.00 -6.38 -15.02
C LEU A 96 14.74 -5.99 -13.73
N GLU A 97 16.09 -5.84 -13.77
CA GLU A 97 16.87 -5.38 -12.61
C GLU A 97 16.47 -3.96 -12.20
N LYS A 98 16.30 -3.06 -13.17
CA LYS A 98 15.85 -1.69 -12.93
C LYS A 98 14.46 -1.67 -12.29
N PHE A 99 13.53 -2.46 -12.81
CA PHE A 99 12.17 -2.56 -12.28
C PHE A 99 12.14 -3.15 -10.87
N LEU A 100 12.86 -4.25 -10.65
CA LEU A 100 12.95 -4.92 -9.34
C LEU A 100 13.60 -4.03 -8.28
N SER A 101 14.59 -3.21 -8.63
CA SER A 101 15.21 -2.28 -7.68
C SER A 101 14.21 -1.24 -7.16
N GLY A 102 13.32 -0.71 -8.00
CA GLY A 102 12.23 0.16 -7.58
C GLY A 102 11.19 -0.57 -6.72
N LEU A 103 10.79 -1.78 -7.13
CA LEU A 103 9.84 -2.61 -6.37
C LEU A 103 10.38 -2.95 -4.98
N PHE A 104 11.66 -3.23 -4.83
CA PHE A 104 12.30 -3.49 -3.54
C PHE A 104 12.06 -2.35 -2.55
N TYR A 105 12.21 -1.10 -2.98
CA TYR A 105 11.95 0.06 -2.13
C TYR A 105 10.48 0.20 -1.76
N VAL A 106 9.56 0.03 -2.71
CA VAL A 106 8.13 0.22 -2.47
C VAL A 106 7.51 -0.91 -1.67
N LEU A 107 7.84 -2.16 -1.98
CA LEU A 107 7.17 -3.33 -1.40
C LEU A 107 7.87 -3.89 -0.15
N ILE A 108 9.16 -3.59 0.06
CA ILE A 108 9.93 -4.13 1.17
C ILE A 108 10.40 -3.02 2.12
N VAL A 109 11.19 -2.07 1.61
CA VAL A 109 11.80 -1.04 2.47
C VAL A 109 10.75 -0.13 3.09
N TYR A 110 9.82 0.36 2.29
CA TYR A 110 8.81 1.30 2.75
C TYR A 110 7.90 0.72 3.86
N PRO A 111 7.27 -0.46 3.72
CA PRO A 111 6.47 -1.04 4.79
C PRO A 111 7.25 -1.27 6.08
N ILE A 112 8.48 -1.79 5.98
CA ILE A 112 9.33 -2.02 7.15
C ILE A 112 9.60 -0.71 7.89
N VAL A 113 9.94 0.36 7.16
CA VAL A 113 10.21 1.67 7.76
C VAL A 113 8.96 2.24 8.43
N ILE A 114 7.80 2.21 7.78
CA ILE A 114 6.56 2.73 8.35
C ILE A 114 6.14 1.94 9.59
N ILE A 115 6.12 0.62 9.53
CA ILE A 115 5.74 -0.23 10.66
C ILE A 115 6.68 0.00 11.83
N SER A 116 8.00 0.02 11.60
CA SER A 116 9.00 0.25 12.65
C SER A 116 8.85 1.62 13.28
N THR A 117 8.65 2.66 12.47
CA THR A 117 8.48 4.04 12.95
C THR A 117 7.20 4.18 13.77
N HIS A 118 6.09 3.65 13.25
CA HIS A 118 4.82 3.67 13.96
C HIS A 118 4.90 2.94 15.30
N SER A 119 5.53 1.74 15.33
CA SER A 119 5.73 0.97 16.55
C SER A 119 6.54 1.72 17.60
N LEU A 120 7.61 2.41 17.20
CA LEU A 120 8.45 3.20 18.10
C LEU A 120 7.70 4.39 18.69
N ILE A 121 6.92 5.10 17.86
CA ILE A 121 6.11 6.25 18.30
C ILE A 121 4.99 5.79 19.22
N ASP A 122 4.32 4.69 18.88
CA ASP A 122 3.26 4.10 19.69
C ASP A 122 3.77 3.68 21.06
N TYR A 123 4.92 3.00 21.12
CA TYR A 123 5.58 2.65 22.37
C TYR A 123 5.97 3.88 23.21
N ALA A 124 6.55 4.89 22.57
CA ALA A 124 6.94 6.13 23.27
C ALA A 124 5.71 6.88 23.81
N ALA A 125 4.64 6.98 23.02
CA ALA A 125 3.37 7.58 23.43
C ALA A 125 2.77 6.84 24.63
N PHE A 126 2.81 5.51 24.61
CA PHE A 126 2.37 4.67 25.72
C PHE A 126 3.11 4.98 27.02
N GLU A 127 4.44 5.00 27.01
CA GLU A 127 5.26 5.28 28.18
C GLU A 127 5.02 6.69 28.74
N ILE A 128 4.82 7.68 27.86
CA ILE A 128 4.51 9.06 28.26
C ILE A 128 3.13 9.13 28.94
N ILE A 129 2.11 8.50 28.38
CA ILE A 129 0.76 8.47 28.96
C ILE A 129 0.79 7.76 30.32
N LYS A 130 1.42 6.61 30.40
CA LYS A 130 1.57 5.84 31.64
C LYS A 130 2.25 6.64 32.76
N SER A 131 3.27 7.42 32.44
CA SER A 131 3.96 8.25 33.42
C SER A 131 3.14 9.47 33.87
N SER A 132 2.28 9.98 32.98
CA SER A 132 1.46 11.17 33.25
C SER A 132 0.16 10.86 34.01
N TYR A 133 -0.35 9.64 33.90
CA TYR A 133 -1.63 9.19 34.48
C TYR A 133 -1.49 7.86 35.22
N PRO A 134 -0.74 7.80 36.35
CA PRO A 134 -0.44 6.53 37.04
C PRO A 134 -1.68 5.85 37.66
N ASP A 135 -2.73 6.59 37.98
CA ASP A 135 -3.93 6.08 38.66
C ASP A 135 -5.04 5.61 37.68
N THR A 136 -4.87 5.78 36.38
CA THR A 136 -5.85 5.26 35.41
C THR A 136 -5.68 3.76 35.23
N PRO A 137 -6.76 2.94 35.36
CA PRO A 137 -6.68 1.50 35.10
C PRO A 137 -6.38 1.26 33.61
N MET A 138 -5.11 1.21 33.27
CA MET A 138 -4.59 1.07 31.91
C MET A 138 -4.92 -0.27 31.25
N GLU A 139 -5.34 -1.26 32.03
CA GLU A 139 -5.70 -2.60 31.52
C GLU A 139 -6.81 -2.61 30.46
N ARG A 140 -7.66 -1.58 30.42
CA ARG A 140 -8.74 -1.49 29.39
C ARG A 140 -8.38 -0.75 28.12
N THR A 141 -7.26 0.01 28.12
CA THR A 141 -7.11 1.09 27.15
C THR A 141 -5.88 0.99 26.29
N ILE A 142 -4.86 0.22 26.65
CA ILE A 142 -3.64 0.13 25.88
C ILE A 142 -3.36 -1.31 25.52
N ILE A 143 -3.96 -1.73 24.45
CA ILE A 143 -3.60 -2.98 23.79
C ILE A 143 -2.12 -2.86 23.41
N SER A 144 -1.31 -3.82 23.86
CA SER A 144 0.08 -3.96 23.46
C SER A 144 0.16 -3.94 21.93
N TYR A 145 1.25 -3.41 21.38
CA TYR A 145 1.42 -3.40 19.91
C TYR A 145 1.34 -4.81 19.31
N SER A 146 1.80 -5.84 20.06
CA SER A 146 1.63 -7.23 19.67
C SER A 146 0.16 -7.67 19.59
N GLU A 147 -0.66 -7.28 20.57
CA GLU A 147 -2.09 -7.58 20.55
C GLU A 147 -2.84 -6.79 19.48
N LEU A 148 -2.44 -5.54 19.23
CA LEU A 148 -2.96 -4.73 18.13
C LEU A 148 -2.61 -5.40 16.80
N PHE A 149 -1.38 -5.87 16.66
CA PHE A 149 -0.93 -6.60 15.50
C PHE A 149 -1.66 -7.94 15.36
N GLU A 150 -1.80 -8.71 16.44
CA GLU A 150 -2.56 -9.97 16.44
C GLU A 150 -4.03 -9.77 16.11
N THR A 151 -4.65 -8.71 16.61
CA THR A 151 -6.08 -8.47 16.38
C THR A 151 -6.39 -8.05 14.94
N TYR A 152 -5.55 -7.20 14.35
CA TYR A 152 -5.78 -6.74 12.98
C TYR A 152 -5.04 -7.57 11.93
N PHE A 153 -4.04 -8.35 12.36
CA PHE A 153 -3.16 -9.12 11.50
C PHE A 153 -3.16 -10.62 11.83
N SER A 154 -4.13 -11.10 12.62
CA SER A 154 -4.25 -12.54 12.85
C SER A 154 -4.49 -13.25 11.51
N VAL A 155 -3.70 -14.28 11.25
CA VAL A 155 -3.77 -15.07 10.00
C VAL A 155 -5.16 -15.71 9.82
N GLN A 156 -5.93 -15.83 10.91
CA GLN A 156 -7.31 -16.33 10.89
C GLN A 156 -8.33 -15.28 10.49
N ASP A 157 -7.98 -13.98 10.54
CA ASP A 157 -8.92 -12.93 10.22
C ASP A 157 -8.79 -12.54 8.74
N THR A 158 -9.89 -12.67 8.01
CA THR A 158 -9.99 -12.27 6.60
C THR A 158 -9.68 -10.78 6.40
N MET A 159 -9.82 -9.95 7.44
CA MET A 159 -9.50 -8.51 7.41
C MET A 159 -8.03 -8.24 7.12
N PHE A 160 -7.09 -8.99 7.70
CA PHE A 160 -5.66 -8.81 7.42
C PHE A 160 -5.34 -9.02 5.95
N PHE A 161 -5.73 -10.17 5.41
CA PHE A 161 -5.47 -10.49 4.01
C PHE A 161 -6.15 -9.50 3.07
N ASN A 162 -7.33 -8.99 3.43
CA ASN A 162 -8.01 -7.96 2.65
C ASN A 162 -7.26 -6.62 2.70
N GLY A 163 -6.79 -6.20 3.87
CA GLY A 163 -6.02 -4.97 4.03
C GLY A 163 -4.70 -4.98 3.26
N VAL A 164 -3.91 -6.06 3.40
CA VAL A 164 -2.65 -6.22 2.65
C VAL A 164 -2.89 -6.25 1.14
N THR A 165 -3.92 -6.98 0.71
CA THR A 165 -4.30 -7.07 -0.70
C THR A 165 -4.69 -5.71 -1.26
N PHE A 166 -5.47 -4.94 -0.51
CA PHE A 166 -5.88 -3.60 -0.88
C PHE A 166 -4.67 -2.68 -1.05
N LEU A 167 -3.74 -2.66 -0.07
CA LEU A 167 -2.50 -1.89 -0.15
C LEU A 167 -1.65 -2.27 -1.37
N MET A 168 -1.46 -3.57 -1.59
CA MET A 168 -0.71 -4.07 -2.74
C MET A 168 -1.31 -3.63 -4.06
N ASN A 169 -2.64 -3.69 -4.21
CA ASN A 169 -3.32 -3.22 -5.41
C ASN A 169 -3.11 -1.73 -5.64
N PHE A 170 -3.24 -0.90 -4.61
CA PHE A 170 -3.04 0.54 -4.75
C PHE A 170 -1.60 0.92 -5.11
N TRP A 171 -0.62 0.29 -4.49
CA TRP A 171 0.78 0.55 -4.80
C TRP A 171 1.14 0.12 -6.22
N THR A 172 0.74 -1.10 -6.60
CA THR A 172 1.02 -1.62 -7.95
C THR A 172 0.28 -0.83 -9.04
N PHE A 173 -0.97 -0.42 -8.78
CA PHE A 173 -1.73 0.45 -9.66
C PHE A 173 -1.07 1.83 -9.78
N THR A 174 -0.56 2.40 -8.69
CA THR A 174 0.17 3.67 -8.71
C THR A 174 1.46 3.56 -9.51
N ILE A 175 2.21 2.47 -9.37
CA ILE A 175 3.42 2.20 -10.15
C ILE A 175 3.07 2.18 -11.65
N MET A 176 2.04 1.43 -12.03
CA MET A 176 1.56 1.38 -13.40
C MET A 176 1.20 2.79 -13.92
N GLY A 177 0.37 3.54 -13.18
CA GLY A 177 -0.05 4.87 -13.58
C GLY A 177 1.11 5.86 -13.69
N THR A 178 2.13 5.76 -12.82
CA THR A 178 3.32 6.61 -12.89
C THR A 178 4.12 6.36 -14.17
N LEU A 179 4.21 5.12 -14.62
CA LEU A 179 4.91 4.78 -15.86
C LEU A 179 4.14 5.18 -17.11
N PHE A 180 2.80 5.21 -17.04
CA PHE A 180 1.95 5.61 -18.15
C PHE A 180 1.88 7.13 -18.34
N PHE A 181 1.71 7.88 -17.23
CA PHE A 181 1.46 9.32 -17.28
C PHE A 181 2.71 10.11 -16.97
N GLN A 182 3.27 10.82 -17.96
CA GLN A 182 4.47 11.64 -17.80
C GLN A 182 4.23 12.90 -16.97
N ARG A 183 3.05 13.54 -17.10
CA ARG A 183 2.69 14.77 -16.37
C ARG A 183 1.47 14.51 -15.49
N LEU A 184 1.50 15.01 -14.25
CA LEU A 184 0.42 14.86 -13.27
C LEU A 184 0.02 13.38 -13.05
N SER A 185 1.03 12.49 -12.98
CA SER A 185 0.82 11.05 -12.92
C SER A 185 -0.13 10.64 -11.79
N LEU A 186 0.04 11.19 -10.59
CA LEU A 186 -0.84 10.89 -9.44
C LEU A 186 -2.30 11.26 -9.70
N ILE A 187 -2.56 12.47 -10.22
CA ILE A 187 -3.93 12.94 -10.46
C ILE A 187 -4.61 12.09 -11.52
N LYS A 188 -3.90 11.82 -12.62
CA LYS A 188 -4.43 10.99 -13.71
C LYS A 188 -4.66 9.54 -13.29
N THR A 189 -3.73 9.00 -12.48
CA THR A 189 -3.87 7.64 -11.93
C THR A 189 -5.04 7.57 -10.95
N ALA A 190 -5.20 8.56 -10.07
CA ALA A 190 -6.33 8.63 -9.17
C ALA A 190 -7.66 8.71 -9.94
N PHE A 191 -7.74 9.58 -10.96
CA PHE A 191 -8.94 9.68 -11.80
C PHE A 191 -9.27 8.35 -12.51
N LEU A 192 -8.25 7.69 -13.07
CA LEU A 192 -8.41 6.37 -13.70
C LEU A 192 -8.84 5.32 -12.67
N GLY A 193 -8.31 5.35 -11.45
CA GLY A 193 -8.71 4.47 -10.35
C GLY A 193 -10.17 4.67 -9.95
N PHE A 194 -10.58 5.92 -9.70
CA PHE A 194 -11.98 6.23 -9.36
C PHE A 194 -12.95 5.86 -10.48
N SER A 195 -12.61 6.14 -11.73
CA SER A 195 -13.46 5.75 -12.86
C SER A 195 -13.55 4.24 -13.03
N SER A 196 -12.45 3.48 -12.81
CA SER A 196 -12.51 2.01 -12.86
C SER A 196 -13.35 1.42 -11.74
N ILE A 197 -13.26 1.96 -10.50
CA ILE A 197 -14.12 1.55 -9.39
C ILE A 197 -15.59 1.84 -9.70
N ALA A 198 -15.90 3.01 -10.23
CA ALA A 198 -17.26 3.36 -10.61
C ALA A 198 -17.83 2.44 -11.70
N ILE A 199 -17.02 2.09 -12.70
CA ILE A 199 -17.41 1.15 -13.75
C ILE A 199 -17.65 -0.25 -13.18
N ILE A 200 -16.75 -0.74 -12.31
CA ILE A 200 -16.92 -2.05 -11.66
C ILE A 200 -18.20 -2.07 -10.82
N ALA A 201 -18.42 -1.06 -9.99
CA ALA A 201 -19.63 -0.95 -9.17
C ALA A 201 -20.91 -0.90 -10.02
N LEU A 202 -20.88 -0.22 -11.17
CA LEU A 202 -21.98 -0.21 -12.11
C LEU A 202 -22.23 -1.60 -12.72
N LEU A 203 -21.16 -2.28 -13.12
CA LEU A 203 -21.26 -3.65 -13.69
C LEU A 203 -21.80 -4.63 -12.63
N GLU A 204 -21.33 -4.55 -11.39
CA GLU A 204 -21.82 -5.37 -10.29
C GLU A 204 -23.30 -5.10 -10.02
N TYR A 205 -23.72 -3.83 -9.98
CA TYR A 205 -25.11 -3.45 -9.83
C TYR A 205 -25.97 -4.03 -10.95
N LEU A 206 -25.55 -3.87 -12.20
CA LEU A 206 -26.27 -4.41 -13.35
C LEU A 206 -26.35 -5.94 -13.31
N MET A 207 -25.24 -6.60 -12.94
CA MET A 207 -25.20 -8.05 -12.84
C MET A 207 -26.15 -8.57 -11.74
N ILE A 208 -26.14 -7.95 -10.57
CA ILE A 208 -27.05 -8.31 -9.47
C ILE A 208 -28.51 -8.09 -9.89
N HIS A 209 -28.78 -6.92 -10.48
CA HIS A 209 -30.16 -6.56 -10.82
C HIS A 209 -30.76 -7.36 -11.99
N TYR A 210 -29.96 -7.61 -13.05
CA TYR A 210 -30.48 -8.24 -14.28
C TYR A 210 -30.19 -9.73 -14.40
N ILE A 211 -29.13 -10.24 -13.78
CA ILE A 211 -28.70 -11.65 -13.94
C ILE A 211 -29.05 -12.48 -12.71
N LEU A 212 -28.73 -12.00 -11.53
CA LEU A 212 -28.96 -12.75 -10.28
C LEU A 212 -30.38 -12.57 -9.71
N GLY A 213 -31.09 -11.52 -10.12
CA GLY A 213 -32.42 -11.21 -9.57
C GLY A 213 -32.35 -10.72 -8.11
N ASP A 214 -33.47 -10.82 -7.40
CA ASP A 214 -33.54 -10.33 -6.03
C ASP A 214 -32.63 -11.14 -5.10
N LEU A 215 -31.69 -10.46 -4.43
CA LEU A 215 -30.75 -11.07 -3.46
C LEU A 215 -31.45 -11.85 -2.35
N SER A 216 -32.68 -11.44 -1.98
CA SER A 216 -33.48 -12.17 -0.99
C SER A 216 -33.84 -13.59 -1.46
N THR A 217 -34.08 -13.77 -2.75
CA THR A 217 -34.40 -15.09 -3.30
C THR A 217 -33.18 -16.00 -3.43
N ILE A 218 -31.97 -15.41 -3.53
CA ILE A 218 -30.70 -16.16 -3.59
C ILE A 218 -30.35 -16.72 -2.21
N ALA A 219 -30.56 -15.93 -1.14
CA ALA A 219 -30.24 -16.35 0.22
C ALA A 219 -31.07 -17.57 0.70
N PHE A 220 -32.27 -17.78 0.16
CA PHE A 220 -33.14 -18.89 0.52
C PHE A 220 -33.00 -20.12 -0.41
N ASN A 221 -32.25 -20.01 -1.52
CA ASN A 221 -32.07 -21.13 -2.44
C ASN A 221 -30.62 -21.68 -2.31
N PRO A 222 -30.43 -22.91 -1.79
CA PRO A 222 -29.10 -23.47 -1.53
C PRO A 222 -28.23 -23.61 -2.78
N GLU A 223 -28.82 -23.85 -3.96
CA GLU A 223 -28.06 -23.94 -5.22
C GLU A 223 -27.54 -22.55 -5.66
N LYS A 224 -28.39 -21.52 -5.58
CA LYS A 224 -27.97 -20.15 -5.88
C LYS A 224 -27.01 -19.58 -4.85
N GLY A 225 -27.16 -20.01 -3.58
CA GLY A 225 -26.21 -19.67 -2.51
C GLY A 225 -24.81 -20.21 -2.78
N SER A 226 -24.67 -21.41 -3.30
CA SER A 226 -23.38 -21.99 -3.67
C SER A 226 -22.71 -21.26 -4.83
N LEU A 227 -23.47 -20.82 -5.84
CA LEU A 227 -22.98 -20.02 -6.97
C LEU A 227 -22.51 -18.63 -6.50
N LEU A 228 -23.25 -17.98 -5.62
CA LEU A 228 -22.85 -16.70 -5.05
C LEU A 228 -21.54 -16.81 -4.25
N THR A 229 -21.42 -17.86 -3.43
CA THR A 229 -20.18 -18.12 -2.67
C THR A 229 -19.00 -18.38 -3.60
N ALA A 230 -19.19 -19.16 -4.68
CA ALA A 230 -18.16 -19.40 -5.68
C ALA A 230 -17.74 -18.10 -6.39
N TYR A 231 -18.71 -17.26 -6.78
CA TYR A 231 -18.43 -15.95 -7.38
C TYR A 231 -17.61 -15.03 -6.46
N ILE A 232 -18.01 -14.91 -5.20
CA ILE A 232 -17.28 -14.10 -4.20
C ILE A 232 -15.86 -14.65 -4.01
N THR A 233 -15.70 -15.96 -3.91
CA THR A 233 -14.39 -16.60 -3.75
C THR A 233 -13.48 -16.32 -4.96
N VAL A 234 -13.98 -16.48 -6.17
CA VAL A 234 -13.24 -16.17 -7.39
C VAL A 234 -12.86 -14.69 -7.45
N GLY A 235 -13.81 -13.79 -7.10
CA GLY A 235 -13.55 -12.34 -7.03
C GLY A 235 -12.43 -12.00 -6.05
N ILE A 236 -12.44 -12.61 -4.88
CA ILE A 236 -11.39 -12.41 -3.86
C ILE A 236 -10.03 -12.89 -4.36
N VAL A 237 -9.96 -14.06 -4.99
CA VAL A 237 -8.71 -14.60 -5.57
C VAL A 237 -8.18 -13.69 -6.68
N MET A 238 -9.05 -13.21 -7.56
CA MET A 238 -8.70 -12.26 -8.63
C MET A 238 -8.13 -10.96 -8.05
N LEU A 239 -8.80 -10.36 -7.07
CA LEU A 239 -8.34 -9.15 -6.40
C LEU A 239 -7.01 -9.36 -5.67
N ARG A 240 -6.80 -10.51 -5.05
CA ARG A 240 -5.61 -10.78 -4.22
C ARG A 240 -4.35 -11.03 -5.03
N PHE A 241 -4.44 -11.80 -6.06
CA PHE A 241 -3.25 -12.31 -6.76
C PHE A 241 -3.15 -11.85 -8.21
N VAL A 242 -4.26 -11.91 -8.94
CA VAL A 242 -4.23 -11.64 -10.38
C VAL A 242 -4.07 -10.16 -10.65
N LEU A 243 -4.83 -9.32 -9.96
CA LEU A 243 -4.87 -7.89 -10.22
C LEU A 243 -3.53 -7.17 -9.92
N PRO A 244 -2.88 -7.37 -8.75
CA PRO A 244 -1.56 -6.77 -8.50
C PRO A 244 -0.50 -7.23 -9.50
N LEU A 245 -0.47 -8.52 -9.84
CA LEU A 245 0.46 -9.06 -10.84
C LEU A 245 0.19 -8.49 -12.23
N PHE A 246 -1.07 -8.34 -12.61
CA PHE A 246 -1.48 -7.71 -13.86
C PHE A 246 -0.99 -6.26 -13.96
N TRP A 247 -1.17 -5.45 -12.91
CA TRP A 247 -0.65 -4.09 -12.87
C TRP A 247 0.87 -4.03 -12.99
N LEU A 248 1.60 -4.92 -12.29
CA LEU A 248 3.05 -5.00 -12.38
C LEU A 248 3.52 -5.44 -13.77
N LEU A 249 2.82 -6.37 -14.41
CA LEU A 249 3.13 -6.81 -15.76
C LEU A 249 2.95 -5.67 -16.77
N ILE A 250 1.85 -4.94 -16.69
CA ILE A 250 1.61 -3.77 -17.54
C ILE A 250 2.68 -2.70 -17.31
N ALA A 251 3.01 -2.42 -16.05
CA ALA A 251 4.05 -1.49 -15.67
C ALA A 251 5.42 -1.87 -16.26
N TYR A 252 5.78 -3.15 -16.17
CA TYR A 252 7.02 -3.68 -16.74
C TYR A 252 7.05 -3.57 -18.27
N LEU A 253 5.97 -3.95 -18.95
CA LEU A 253 5.86 -3.83 -20.41
C LEU A 253 6.00 -2.37 -20.85
N LYS A 254 5.39 -1.44 -20.11
CA LYS A 254 5.50 -0.01 -20.40
C LYS A 254 6.90 0.54 -20.20
N LEU A 255 7.63 0.03 -19.20
CA LEU A 255 9.04 0.36 -19.01
C LEU A 255 9.88 -0.10 -20.21
N LYS A 256 9.63 -1.33 -20.68
CA LYS A 256 10.34 -1.91 -21.82
C LYS A 256 10.11 -1.12 -23.12
N GLU A 257 8.89 -0.62 -23.35
CA GLU A 257 8.60 0.23 -24.53
C GLU A 257 9.41 1.53 -24.55
N LYS A 258 9.75 2.09 -23.40
CA LYS A 258 10.49 3.36 -23.31
C LYS A 258 11.98 3.25 -23.66
N GLU A 259 12.51 2.05 -23.70
CA GLU A 259 13.93 1.82 -24.02
C GLU A 259 14.15 1.46 -25.52
N VAL A 260 13.09 1.31 -26.31
CA VAL A 260 13.13 1.15 -27.77
C VAL A 260 13.00 2.50 -28.43
#